data_9f06da4a53d4452a244d717cc26b1b6e
#
_entry.id   9f06da4a53d4452a244d717cc26b1b6e
#
_cell.length_a   1.000
_cell.length_b   1.000
_cell.length_c   1.000
_cell.angle_alpha   90.00
_cell.angle_beta   90.00
_cell.angle_gamma   90.00
#
_symmetry.space_group_name_H-M   'P 1'
#
loop_
_entity.id
_entity.type
_entity.pdbx_description
1 polymer ?
#
loop_
_entity_poly.entity_id
_entity_poly.type
_entity_poly.pdbx_seq_one_letter_code
_entity_poly.pdbx_strand_id
1 'polypeptide(L)'
;EDDYLGDLDPKMGQTFHYLDQHDLVIYIKSFSTSLFPALRITALLLPNTIKEAFVTYKNILDYDNNLIMQKALSLYINSQLFEKNRLARLALQEKSQEHIQQLLQRYPISLPNYPLHDGLLLDLRNYPSIASLKHSPLELDFFESSYIESCPYHFAKIPLENIEKTLD
;
A
#
# COMPACT_ATOMS: atom_id res chain seq x y z
N GLU A 1 11.92 -0.57 -8.40
CA GLU A 1 11.20 -0.79 -7.13
C GLU A 1 10.26 0.37 -6.86
N ASP A 2 8.98 0.07 -6.70
CA ASP A 2 7.96 1.08 -6.34
C ASP A 2 7.60 0.92 -4.85
N ASP A 3 8.07 1.86 -4.04
CA ASP A 3 7.80 1.91 -2.61
C ASP A 3 6.58 2.81 -2.34
N TYR A 4 5.41 2.21 -2.46
CA TYR A 4 4.14 2.88 -2.21
C TYR A 4 3.72 2.81 -0.73
N LEU A 5 4.02 1.72 -0.01
CA LEU A 5 3.54 1.45 1.34
C LEU A 5 4.64 1.30 2.40
N GLY A 6 5.92 1.35 2.03
CA GLY A 6 7.03 1.02 2.93
C GLY A 6 7.07 1.82 4.23
N ASP A 7 6.61 3.08 4.22
CA ASP A 7 6.52 3.88 5.44
C ASP A 7 5.49 3.33 6.45
N LEU A 8 4.56 2.50 5.99
CA LEU A 8 3.44 1.97 6.76
C LEU A 8 3.58 0.48 7.08
N ASP A 9 4.64 -0.16 6.62
CA ASP A 9 4.92 -1.56 6.91
C ASP A 9 6.15 -1.72 7.80
N PRO A 10 5.97 -1.93 9.12
CA PRO A 10 7.09 -2.13 10.05
C PRO A 10 7.85 -3.43 9.80
N LYS A 11 7.25 -4.37 9.05
CA LYS A 11 7.86 -5.66 8.70
C LYS A 11 8.54 -5.66 7.33
N MET A 12 8.43 -4.55 6.61
CA MET A 12 9.09 -4.43 5.32
C MET A 12 10.60 -4.56 5.51
N GLY A 13 11.15 -5.60 4.93
CA GLY A 13 12.56 -5.91 4.98
C GLY A 13 13.40 -4.88 4.23
N GLN A 14 14.63 -5.23 3.95
CA GLN A 14 15.51 -4.39 3.15
C GLN A 14 14.95 -4.26 1.72
N THR A 15 14.90 -3.02 1.22
CA THR A 15 14.48 -2.73 -0.15
C THR A 15 15.47 -3.32 -1.17
N PHE A 16 15.03 -3.59 -2.39
CA PHE A 16 15.93 -4.01 -3.45
C PHE A 16 17.01 -2.95 -3.70
N HIS A 17 16.66 -1.67 -3.63
CA HIS A 17 17.61 -0.58 -3.73
C HIS A 17 18.67 -0.61 -2.61
N TYR A 18 18.29 -0.96 -1.39
CA TYR A 18 19.24 -1.13 -0.28
C TYR A 18 20.20 -2.30 -0.50
N LEU A 19 19.73 -3.38 -1.12
CA LEU A 19 20.51 -4.58 -1.43
C LEU A 19 21.34 -4.45 -2.71
N ASP A 20 21.06 -3.42 -3.53
CA ASP A 20 21.71 -3.22 -4.82
C ASP A 20 23.15 -2.78 -4.67
N GLN A 21 24.09 -3.67 -5.02
CA GLN A 21 25.53 -3.42 -5.05
C GLN A 21 26.04 -2.96 -6.42
N HIS A 22 25.17 -2.96 -7.44
CA HIS A 22 25.56 -2.74 -8.83
C HIS A 22 24.97 -1.45 -9.44
N ASP A 23 24.23 -0.67 -8.66
CA ASP A 23 23.60 0.58 -9.09
C ASP A 23 22.65 0.37 -10.30
N LEU A 24 21.80 -0.66 -10.20
CA LEU A 24 20.87 -1.06 -11.25
C LEU A 24 19.39 -0.78 -10.90
N VAL A 25 19.07 -0.56 -9.62
CA VAL A 25 17.69 -0.42 -9.15
C VAL A 25 17.24 1.03 -9.19
N ILE A 26 16.20 1.33 -9.95
CA ILE A 26 15.45 2.59 -9.83
C ILE A 26 14.52 2.45 -8.63
N TYR A 27 14.66 3.30 -7.63
CA TYR A 27 13.78 3.34 -6.47
C TYR A 27 12.82 4.52 -6.57
N ILE A 28 11.53 4.23 -6.42
CA ILE A 28 10.43 5.20 -6.54
C ILE A 28 9.73 5.31 -5.20
N LYS A 29 9.82 6.47 -4.55
CA LYS A 29 9.14 6.75 -3.28
C LYS A 29 7.96 7.67 -3.48
N SER A 30 6.76 7.15 -3.28
CA SER A 30 5.54 7.96 -3.30
C SER A 30 5.22 8.51 -1.90
N PHE A 31 4.93 9.81 -1.84
CA PHE A 31 4.46 10.47 -0.61
C PHE A 31 2.92 10.56 -0.54
N SER A 32 2.23 10.10 -1.56
CA SER A 32 0.76 10.19 -1.62
C SER A 32 0.07 9.35 -0.54
N THR A 33 0.63 8.20 -0.21
CA THR A 33 0.10 7.29 0.82
C THR A 33 0.49 7.74 2.22
N SER A 34 1.75 8.15 2.38
CA SER A 34 2.31 8.52 3.68
C SER A 34 1.76 9.83 4.21
N LEU A 35 1.38 10.77 3.32
CA LEU A 35 0.87 12.08 3.67
C LEU A 35 -0.59 12.24 3.23
N PHE A 36 -0.80 12.67 2.00
CA PHE A 36 -2.13 12.80 1.41
C PHE A 36 -2.07 12.72 -0.12
N PRO A 37 -3.07 12.12 -0.76
CA PRO A 37 -3.04 11.83 -2.21
C PRO A 37 -2.89 13.07 -3.09
N ALA A 38 -3.41 14.22 -2.66
CA ALA A 38 -3.33 15.47 -3.43
C ALA A 38 -1.93 16.09 -3.48
N LEU A 39 -0.98 15.61 -2.68
CA LEU A 39 0.40 16.10 -2.68
C LEU A 39 1.09 15.89 -4.04
N ARG A 40 0.85 14.75 -4.68
CA ARG A 40 1.37 14.36 -6.00
C ARG A 40 2.88 14.56 -6.16
N ILE A 41 3.64 14.25 -5.12
CA ILE A 41 5.11 14.27 -5.13
C ILE A 41 5.64 12.85 -4.98
N THR A 42 6.61 12.53 -5.84
CA THR A 42 7.34 11.27 -5.83
C THR A 42 8.84 11.59 -5.86
N ALA A 43 9.62 10.93 -5.04
CA ALA A 43 11.09 10.99 -5.10
C ALA A 43 11.62 9.78 -5.87
N LEU A 44 12.64 10.01 -6.68
CA LEU A 44 13.33 8.96 -7.45
C LEU A 44 14.79 8.91 -7.03
N LEU A 45 15.26 7.70 -6.70
CA LEU A 45 16.69 7.40 -6.62
C LEU A 45 17.06 6.64 -7.90
N LEU A 46 17.96 7.21 -8.66
CA LEU A 46 18.31 6.72 -9.98
C LEU A 46 19.72 6.18 -10.01
N PRO A 47 19.98 5.08 -10.72
CA PRO A 47 21.31 4.64 -11.07
C PRO A 47 22.12 5.76 -11.74
N ASN A 48 23.41 5.87 -11.41
CA ASN A 48 24.29 6.92 -11.94
C ASN A 48 24.37 6.88 -13.47
N THR A 49 24.24 5.70 -14.07
CA THR A 49 24.31 5.49 -15.52
C THR A 49 23.20 6.18 -16.29
N ILE A 50 22.02 6.36 -15.68
CA ILE A 50 20.83 6.95 -16.35
C ILE A 50 20.47 8.33 -15.80
N LYS A 51 21.03 8.73 -14.67
CA LYS A 51 20.64 9.93 -13.93
C LYS A 51 20.68 11.21 -14.77
N GLU A 52 21.81 11.41 -15.47
CA GLU A 52 22.02 12.62 -16.29
C GLU A 52 21.02 12.70 -17.46
N ALA A 53 20.87 11.59 -18.19
CA ALA A 53 19.90 11.49 -19.28
C ALA A 53 18.47 11.72 -18.78
N PHE A 54 18.11 11.08 -17.66
CA PHE A 54 16.77 11.25 -17.07
C PHE A 54 16.48 12.70 -16.69
N VAL A 55 17.41 13.39 -16.02
CA VAL A 55 17.25 14.80 -15.64
C VAL A 55 17.12 15.70 -16.88
N THR A 56 17.89 15.44 -17.92
CA THR A 56 17.81 16.17 -19.18
C THR A 56 16.43 16.03 -19.82
N TYR A 57 15.92 14.79 -19.96
CA TYR A 57 14.59 14.55 -20.53
C TYR A 57 13.48 15.12 -19.66
N LYS A 58 13.57 14.97 -18.33
CA LYS A 58 12.60 15.54 -17.40
C LYS A 58 12.47 17.05 -17.56
N ASN A 59 13.59 17.76 -17.68
CA ASN A 59 13.59 19.22 -17.86
C ASN A 59 12.95 19.66 -19.19
N ILE A 60 12.93 18.80 -20.19
CA ILE A 60 12.27 19.07 -21.47
C ILE A 60 10.77 18.81 -21.42
N LEU A 61 10.37 17.71 -20.74
CA LEU A 61 8.98 17.22 -20.74
C LEU A 61 8.13 17.85 -19.64
N ASP A 62 8.72 18.05 -18.48
CA ASP A 62 8.03 18.49 -17.26
C ASP A 62 9.00 19.31 -16.42
N TYR A 63 9.12 20.60 -16.76
CA TYR A 63 10.17 21.46 -16.23
C TYR A 63 10.14 21.59 -14.71
N ASP A 64 8.95 21.82 -14.11
CA ASP A 64 8.83 22.04 -12.67
C ASP A 64 7.64 21.32 -12.03
N ASN A 65 7.89 20.57 -10.98
CA ASN A 65 6.87 20.22 -10.03
C ASN A 65 6.49 21.46 -9.20
N ASN A 66 5.32 21.43 -8.58
CA ASN A 66 4.83 22.52 -7.74
C ASN A 66 5.83 22.84 -6.61
N LEU A 67 6.58 23.93 -6.76
CA LEU A 67 7.63 24.36 -5.83
C LEU A 67 7.10 24.67 -4.42
N ILE A 68 5.87 25.16 -4.32
CA ILE A 68 5.22 25.43 -3.03
C ILE A 68 5.02 24.13 -2.27
N MET A 69 4.54 23.09 -2.96
CA MET A 69 4.33 21.77 -2.35
C MET A 69 5.65 21.08 -2.00
N GLN A 70 6.68 21.25 -2.83
CA GLN A 70 8.04 20.77 -2.49
C GLN A 70 8.57 21.45 -1.23
N LYS A 71 8.40 22.77 -1.14
CA LYS A 71 8.83 23.52 0.06
C LYS A 71 8.04 23.11 1.30
N ALA A 72 6.73 22.94 1.17
CA ALA A 72 5.87 22.45 2.26
C ALA A 72 6.30 21.06 2.74
N LEU A 73 6.57 20.14 1.81
CA LEU A 73 7.09 18.79 2.13
C LEU A 73 8.44 18.86 2.83
N SER A 74 9.35 19.70 2.32
CA SER A 74 10.67 19.91 2.94
C SER A 74 10.54 20.41 4.39
N LEU A 75 9.69 21.40 4.64
CA LEU A 75 9.43 21.90 6.00
C LEU A 75 8.81 20.83 6.89
N TYR A 76 7.87 20.06 6.37
CA TYR A 76 7.21 18.99 7.08
C TYR A 76 8.17 17.88 7.52
N ILE A 77 9.10 17.49 6.64
CA ILE A 77 10.15 16.52 6.97
C ILE A 77 11.13 17.10 7.99
N ASN A 78 11.63 18.30 7.76
CA ASN A 78 12.64 18.94 8.61
C ASN A 78 12.11 19.26 10.02
N SER A 79 10.81 19.49 10.17
CA SER A 79 10.15 19.69 11.47
C SER A 79 9.83 18.38 12.20
N GLN A 80 10.24 17.23 11.68
CA GLN A 80 9.98 15.88 12.20
C GLN A 80 8.47 15.50 12.25
N LEU A 81 7.60 16.30 11.68
CA LEU A 81 6.17 16.02 11.63
C LEU A 81 5.87 14.79 10.76
N PHE A 82 6.66 14.54 9.73
CA PHE A 82 6.57 13.34 8.90
C PHE A 82 6.72 12.08 9.76
N GLU A 83 7.81 12.00 10.53
CA GLU A 83 8.10 10.84 11.37
C GLU A 83 7.05 10.67 12.49
N LYS A 84 6.64 11.76 13.12
CA LYS A 84 5.57 11.74 14.12
C LYS A 84 4.25 11.20 13.57
N ASN A 85 3.88 11.62 12.36
CA ASN A 85 2.68 11.14 11.69
C ASN A 85 2.81 9.66 11.29
N ARG A 86 3.96 9.26 10.76
CA ARG A 86 4.27 7.87 10.42
C ARG A 86 4.10 6.94 11.62
N LEU A 87 4.71 7.28 12.75
CA LEU A 87 4.61 6.50 13.99
C LEU A 87 3.16 6.43 14.52
N ALA A 88 2.42 7.54 14.46
CA ALA A 88 1.01 7.54 14.86
C ALA A 88 0.16 6.61 13.98
N ARG A 89 0.41 6.59 12.66
CA ARG A 89 -0.29 5.70 11.73
C ARG A 89 0.07 4.24 11.95
N LEU A 90 1.34 3.93 12.19
CA LEU A 90 1.77 2.57 12.54
C LEU A 90 1.08 2.07 13.82
N ALA A 91 1.00 2.90 14.86
CA ALA A 91 0.31 2.53 16.09
C ALA A 91 -1.20 2.30 15.89
N LEU A 92 -1.85 3.06 15.01
CA LEU A 92 -3.25 2.81 14.62
C LEU A 92 -3.40 1.50 13.87
N GLN A 93 -2.48 1.20 12.97
CA GLN A 93 -2.48 -0.04 12.20
C GLN A 93 -2.29 -1.28 13.09
N GLU A 94 -1.37 -1.22 14.07
CA GLU A 94 -1.18 -2.30 15.04
C GLU A 94 -2.48 -2.57 15.82
N LYS A 95 -3.14 -1.53 16.32
CA LYS A 95 -4.43 -1.67 17.00
C LYS A 95 -5.51 -2.27 16.10
N SER A 96 -5.54 -1.87 14.83
CA SER A 96 -6.48 -2.43 13.86
C SER A 96 -6.21 -3.91 13.60
N GLN A 97 -4.94 -4.31 13.49
CA GLN A 97 -4.58 -5.72 13.34
C GLN A 97 -4.92 -6.56 14.57
N GLU A 98 -4.67 -6.04 15.78
CA GLU A 98 -5.09 -6.69 17.02
C GLU A 98 -6.61 -6.89 17.08
N HIS A 99 -7.36 -5.87 16.69
CA HIS A 99 -8.82 -5.92 16.64
C HIS A 99 -9.31 -6.98 15.63
N ILE A 100 -8.74 -7.01 14.43
CA ILE A 100 -9.04 -8.06 13.44
C ILE A 100 -8.75 -9.45 14.00
N GLN A 101 -7.63 -9.64 14.68
CA GLN A 101 -7.28 -10.92 15.29
C GLN A 101 -8.28 -11.35 16.37
N GLN A 102 -8.74 -10.41 17.21
CA GLN A 102 -9.76 -10.69 18.23
C GLN A 102 -11.10 -11.08 17.58
N LEU A 103 -11.51 -10.40 16.51
CA LEU A 103 -12.71 -10.75 15.77
C LEU A 103 -12.60 -12.14 15.13
N LEU A 104 -11.47 -12.48 14.53
CA LEU A 104 -11.24 -13.81 13.96
C LEU A 104 -11.20 -14.94 15.01
N GLN A 105 -10.79 -14.64 16.25
CA GLN A 105 -10.90 -15.60 17.35
C GLN A 105 -12.35 -15.81 17.77
N ARG A 106 -13.16 -14.75 17.76
CA ARG A 106 -14.58 -14.81 18.12
C ARG A 106 -15.44 -15.44 17.02
N TYR A 107 -15.10 -15.15 15.77
CA TYR A 107 -15.80 -15.59 14.57
C TYR A 107 -14.82 -16.31 13.64
N PRO A 108 -14.53 -17.58 13.89
CA PRO A 108 -13.53 -18.32 13.11
C PRO A 108 -14.01 -18.48 11.66
N ILE A 109 -13.31 -17.85 10.75
CA ILE A 109 -13.54 -17.99 9.31
C ILE A 109 -12.80 -19.22 8.83
N SER A 110 -13.53 -20.17 8.26
CA SER A 110 -12.94 -21.43 7.73
C SER A 110 -12.12 -21.23 6.45
N LEU A 111 -12.21 -20.05 5.82
CA LEU A 111 -11.45 -19.71 4.62
C LEU A 111 -10.05 -19.22 5.00
N PRO A 112 -9.02 -19.55 4.20
CA PRO A 112 -7.73 -18.91 4.33
C PRO A 112 -7.87 -17.40 4.24
N ASN A 113 -7.31 -16.70 5.22
CA ASN A 113 -7.42 -15.25 5.31
C ASN A 113 -6.09 -14.62 5.68
N TYR A 114 -5.90 -13.38 5.21
CA TYR A 114 -4.66 -12.62 5.39
C TYR A 114 -5.00 -11.22 5.89
N PRO A 115 -4.60 -10.83 7.11
CA PRO A 115 -4.77 -9.48 7.59
C PRO A 115 -3.96 -8.49 6.75
N LEU A 116 -4.64 -7.45 6.25
CA LEU A 116 -4.04 -6.33 5.56
C LEU A 116 -4.01 -5.10 6.48
N HIS A 117 -3.33 -4.05 6.06
CA HIS A 117 -3.30 -2.78 6.78
C HIS A 117 -4.68 -2.07 6.85
N ASP A 118 -5.57 -2.36 5.90
CA ASP A 118 -6.86 -1.70 5.70
C ASP A 118 -8.05 -2.67 5.61
N GLY A 119 -7.86 -3.92 6.05
CA GLY A 119 -8.90 -4.91 6.04
C GLY A 119 -8.43 -6.35 6.14
N LEU A 120 -9.28 -7.26 5.74
CA LEU A 120 -9.03 -8.70 5.71
C LEU A 120 -9.17 -9.22 4.29
N LEU A 121 -8.13 -9.85 3.76
CA LEU A 121 -8.18 -10.53 2.47
C LEU A 121 -8.62 -11.99 2.68
N LEU A 122 -9.67 -12.40 1.99
CA LEU A 122 -10.17 -13.77 1.97
C LEU A 122 -9.75 -14.48 0.69
N ASP A 123 -9.29 -15.71 0.81
CA ASP A 123 -9.00 -16.59 -0.33
C ASP A 123 -10.25 -17.42 -0.64
N LEU A 124 -10.87 -17.13 -1.77
CA LEU A 124 -12.11 -17.75 -2.23
C LEU A 124 -11.90 -18.89 -3.23
N ARG A 125 -10.66 -19.32 -3.49
CA ARG A 125 -10.35 -20.34 -4.52
C ARG A 125 -11.14 -21.64 -4.39
N ASN A 126 -11.37 -22.05 -3.16
CA ASN A 126 -12.10 -23.29 -2.84
C ASN A 126 -13.54 -23.05 -2.41
N TYR A 127 -14.07 -21.83 -2.60
CA TYR A 127 -15.42 -21.51 -2.19
C TYR A 127 -16.42 -21.85 -3.29
N PRO A 128 -17.39 -22.74 -3.05
CA PRO A 128 -18.21 -23.32 -4.11
C PRO A 128 -19.26 -22.36 -4.69
N SER A 129 -19.47 -21.19 -4.10
CA SER A 129 -20.57 -20.29 -4.50
C SER A 129 -20.23 -18.81 -4.41
N ILE A 130 -19.22 -18.38 -5.18
CA ILE A 130 -18.84 -16.96 -5.28
C ILE A 130 -20.06 -16.10 -5.72
N ALA A 131 -20.93 -16.64 -6.57
CA ALA A 131 -22.11 -15.94 -7.03
C ALA A 131 -23.06 -15.53 -5.89
N SER A 132 -23.18 -16.33 -4.83
CA SER A 132 -24.01 -16.00 -3.67
C SER A 132 -23.39 -14.87 -2.82
N LEU A 133 -22.07 -14.78 -2.77
CA LEU A 133 -21.37 -13.69 -2.06
C LEU A 133 -21.48 -12.35 -2.80
N LYS A 134 -21.51 -12.36 -4.14
CA LYS A 134 -21.69 -11.13 -4.94
C LYS A 134 -23.06 -10.47 -4.72
N HIS A 135 -24.05 -11.23 -4.28
CA HIS A 135 -25.42 -10.76 -3.96
C HIS A 135 -25.68 -10.62 -2.45
N SER A 136 -24.66 -10.82 -1.65
CA SER A 136 -24.72 -10.64 -0.20
C SER A 136 -24.78 -9.14 0.13
N PRO A 137 -25.47 -8.74 1.22
CA PRO A 137 -25.40 -7.37 1.72
C PRO A 137 -24.02 -6.97 2.24
N LEU A 138 -23.06 -7.89 2.20
CA LEU A 138 -21.68 -7.65 2.58
C LEU A 138 -21.00 -6.79 1.52
N GLU A 139 -20.48 -5.65 1.92
CA GLU A 139 -19.63 -4.80 1.09
C GLU A 139 -18.26 -5.46 0.92
N LEU A 140 -18.16 -6.38 -0.04
CA LEU A 140 -16.93 -7.09 -0.38
C LEU A 140 -16.33 -6.50 -1.65
N ASP A 141 -15.09 -6.11 -1.58
CA ASP A 141 -14.30 -5.75 -2.75
C ASP A 141 -13.76 -7.04 -3.37
N PHE A 142 -14.32 -7.45 -4.51
CA PHE A 142 -13.86 -8.63 -5.24
C PHE A 142 -12.70 -8.27 -6.17
N PHE A 143 -11.60 -8.99 -6.04
CA PHE A 143 -10.49 -8.92 -6.97
C PHE A 143 -10.59 -10.06 -7.97
N GLU A 144 -10.98 -9.74 -9.20
CA GLU A 144 -10.81 -10.64 -10.33
C GLU A 144 -9.43 -10.41 -10.92
N SER A 145 -8.59 -11.44 -11.00
CA SER A 145 -7.29 -11.32 -11.68
C SER A 145 -7.50 -11.31 -13.18
N SER A 146 -7.99 -10.19 -13.71
CA SER A 146 -8.13 -9.98 -15.17
C SER A 146 -6.79 -9.81 -15.89
N TYR A 147 -5.69 -9.71 -15.12
CA TYR A 147 -4.36 -9.44 -15.68
C TYR A 147 -3.49 -10.68 -15.90
N ILE A 148 -3.88 -11.84 -15.36
CA ILE A 148 -3.14 -13.09 -15.54
C ILE A 148 -4.12 -14.16 -15.95
N GLU A 149 -4.24 -14.41 -17.25
CA GLU A 149 -5.17 -15.39 -17.85
C GLU A 149 -5.04 -16.81 -17.27
N SER A 150 -3.91 -17.14 -16.64
CA SER A 150 -3.63 -18.46 -16.07
C SER A 150 -3.83 -18.56 -14.55
N CYS A 151 -4.24 -17.47 -13.87
CA CYS A 151 -4.38 -17.47 -12.42
C CYS A 151 -5.86 -17.36 -12.01
N PRO A 152 -6.52 -18.48 -11.67
CA PRO A 152 -7.95 -18.50 -11.32
C PRO A 152 -8.21 -18.03 -9.88
N TYR A 153 -7.37 -17.15 -9.33
CA TYR A 153 -7.49 -16.73 -7.95
C TYR A 153 -8.57 -15.68 -7.78
N HIS A 154 -9.60 -16.07 -7.06
CA HIS A 154 -10.61 -15.16 -6.59
C HIS A 154 -10.29 -14.78 -5.14
N PHE A 155 -10.09 -13.49 -4.93
CA PHE A 155 -9.92 -12.92 -3.61
C PHE A 155 -11.04 -11.93 -3.35
N ALA A 156 -11.48 -11.83 -2.10
CA ALA A 156 -12.35 -10.77 -1.65
C ALA A 156 -11.68 -10.06 -0.47
N LYS A 157 -11.80 -8.74 -0.43
CA LYS A 157 -11.35 -7.93 0.69
C LYS A 157 -12.55 -7.46 1.49
N ILE A 158 -12.48 -7.61 2.81
CA ILE A 158 -13.40 -6.97 3.73
C ILE A 158 -12.70 -5.70 4.24
N PRO A 159 -13.19 -4.50 3.93
CA PRO A 159 -12.67 -3.26 4.49
C PRO A 159 -12.73 -3.27 6.02
N LEU A 160 -11.74 -2.66 6.68
CA LEU A 160 -11.65 -2.65 8.13
C LEU A 160 -12.93 -2.12 8.81
N GLU A 161 -13.52 -1.08 8.25
CA GLU A 161 -14.76 -0.45 8.72
C GLU A 161 -16.00 -1.36 8.65
N ASN A 162 -15.95 -2.40 7.82
CA ASN A 162 -17.05 -3.33 7.58
C ASN A 162 -16.82 -4.70 8.23
N ILE A 163 -15.65 -4.94 8.85
CA ILE A 163 -15.34 -6.26 9.43
C ILE A 163 -16.35 -6.66 10.49
N GLU A 164 -16.73 -5.75 11.40
CA GLU A 164 -17.73 -6.04 12.43
C GLU A 164 -19.10 -6.34 11.83
N LYS A 165 -19.54 -5.54 10.86
CA LYS A 165 -20.83 -5.71 10.18
C LYS A 165 -20.90 -6.98 9.32
N THR A 166 -19.73 -7.47 8.89
CA THR A 166 -19.64 -8.61 7.97
C THR A 166 -19.60 -9.95 8.72
N LEU A 167 -19.12 -9.93 9.96
CA LEU A 167 -18.94 -11.13 10.79
C LEU A 167 -20.13 -11.39 11.74
N ASP A 168 -21.01 -10.43 11.96
CA ASP A 168 -22.29 -10.60 12.65
C ASP A 168 -23.35 -11.15 11.69
#